data_688a249a85129a094a8342ffe1a0c7bb
#
_entry.id   688a249a85129a094a8342ffe1a0c7bb
#
_cell.length_a   1.000
_cell.length_b   1.000
_cell.length_c   1.000
_cell.angle_alpha   90.00
_cell.angle_beta   90.00
_cell.angle_gamma   90.00
#
_symmetry.space_group_name_H-M   'P 1'
#
loop_
_entity.id
_entity.type
_entity.pdbx_description
1 polymer ?
#
loop_
_entity_poly.entity_id
_entity_poly.type
_entity_poly.pdbx_seq_one_letter_code
_entity_poly.pdbx_strand_id
1 'polypeptide(L)'
;AGYDSERWSFDANYNEFLTIIDTIQTNRLDASASSRYLLKKYWFTSTSANWFSSDEQEISLRTTLLIGGGKYLLYDQVKTLQIGLGVAWNRENFTTENAVARESYELYLGNRFHLFDHKFFTIKSNMVGYASLTEDDRYRASVNLDFGWDIGDDFDLIWGYGLNFDSNPPNNAQQTDYVISLTIGWEL
;
A
#
# COMPACT_ATOMS: atom_id res chain seq x y z
N ALA A 1 7.37 11.04 1.46
CA ALA A 1 8.55 11.69 0.88
C ALA A 1 8.97 10.93 -0.37
N GLY A 2 9.38 11.65 -1.41
CA GLY A 2 9.82 11.05 -2.66
C GLY A 2 11.05 11.76 -3.24
N TYR A 3 11.83 11.04 -4.04
CA TYR A 3 12.93 11.56 -4.83
C TYR A 3 12.89 10.90 -6.22
N ASP A 4 12.89 11.73 -7.26
CA ASP A 4 12.90 11.28 -8.64
C ASP A 4 14.10 11.88 -9.38
N SER A 5 14.78 11.03 -10.15
CA SER A 5 15.77 11.41 -11.16
C SER A 5 15.38 10.81 -12.50
N GLU A 6 16.17 11.05 -13.55
CA GLU A 6 15.87 10.54 -14.90
C GLU A 6 15.60 9.03 -14.95
N ARG A 7 16.20 8.23 -14.04
CA ARG A 7 16.06 6.78 -14.05
C ARG A 7 15.71 6.17 -12.69
N TRP A 8 15.97 6.88 -11.61
CA TRP A 8 15.74 6.39 -10.26
C TRP A 8 14.59 7.13 -9.60
N SER A 9 13.71 6.39 -8.96
CA SER A 9 12.65 6.90 -8.11
C SER A 9 12.72 6.20 -6.75
N PHE A 10 12.60 6.98 -5.69
CA PHE A 10 12.53 6.53 -4.32
C PHE A 10 11.31 7.12 -3.66
N ASP A 11 10.49 6.28 -3.07
CA ASP A 11 9.29 6.68 -2.34
C ASP A 11 9.33 6.13 -0.91
N ALA A 12 8.92 6.95 0.06
CA ALA A 12 8.70 6.52 1.43
C ALA A 12 7.39 7.10 1.95
N ASN A 13 6.55 6.25 2.54
CA ASN A 13 5.27 6.60 3.12
C ASN A 13 5.17 6.05 4.54
N TYR A 14 4.49 6.80 5.41
CA TYR A 14 4.16 6.42 6.76
C TYR A 14 2.78 6.95 7.09
N ASN A 15 1.89 6.06 7.51
CA ASN A 15 0.55 6.39 7.97
C ASN A 15 0.27 5.62 9.26
N GLU A 16 -0.28 6.30 10.25
CA GLU A 16 -0.73 5.71 11.49
C GLU A 16 -2.17 6.17 11.76
N PHE A 17 -3.03 5.22 12.07
CA PHE A 17 -4.44 5.45 12.33
C PHE A 17 -4.77 4.94 13.72
N LEU A 18 -5.34 5.82 14.54
CA LEU A 18 -5.84 5.52 15.85
C LEU A 18 -7.36 5.66 15.81
N THR A 19 -8.06 4.56 16.05
CA THR A 19 -9.51 4.54 16.14
C THR A 19 -9.94 4.30 17.58
N ILE A 20 -10.81 5.15 18.10
CA ILE A 20 -11.38 5.03 19.45
C ILE A 20 -12.90 4.96 19.31
N ILE A 21 -13.48 3.82 19.68
CA ILE A 21 -14.93 3.62 19.71
C ILE A 21 -15.31 3.22 21.14
N ASP A 22 -16.03 4.10 21.82
CA ASP A 22 -16.35 3.98 23.24
C ASP A 22 -15.09 3.89 24.11
N THR A 23 -14.77 2.67 24.56
CA THR A 23 -13.57 2.36 25.38
C THR A 23 -12.57 1.45 24.66
N ILE A 24 -12.87 1.07 23.42
CA ILE A 24 -12.00 0.21 22.62
C ILE A 24 -11.14 1.11 21.74
N GLN A 25 -9.83 0.94 21.87
CA GLN A 25 -8.83 1.60 21.06
C GLN A 25 -8.20 0.56 20.14
N THR A 26 -8.20 0.83 18.83
CA THR A 26 -7.49 0.03 17.83
C THR A 26 -6.46 0.90 17.12
N ASN A 27 -5.31 0.32 16.85
CA ASN A 27 -4.23 0.97 16.13
C ASN A 27 -3.90 0.23 14.84
N ARG A 28 -3.58 1.00 13.79
CA ARG A 28 -3.10 0.49 12.52
C ARG A 28 -1.93 1.33 12.03
N LEU A 29 -0.87 0.68 11.57
CA LEU A 29 0.31 1.29 10.99
C LEU A 29 0.52 0.73 9.58
N ASP A 30 0.71 1.63 8.62
CA ASP A 30 1.13 1.34 7.26
C ASP A 30 2.37 2.16 6.92
N ALA A 31 3.52 1.51 6.77
CA ALA A 31 4.75 2.17 6.34
C ALA A 31 5.35 1.45 5.13
N SER A 32 5.95 2.20 4.23
CA SER A 32 6.61 1.62 3.05
C SER A 32 7.81 2.43 2.61
N ALA A 33 8.79 1.73 2.06
CA ALA A 33 9.91 2.32 1.32
C ALA A 33 10.09 1.56 0.01
N SER A 34 10.23 2.26 -1.10
CA SER A 34 10.40 1.65 -2.40
C SER A 34 11.46 2.35 -3.24
N SER A 35 12.13 1.56 -4.07
CA SER A 35 13.07 2.04 -5.08
C SER A 35 12.71 1.44 -6.42
N ARG A 36 12.81 2.25 -7.47
CA ARG A 36 12.54 1.84 -8.83
C ARG A 36 13.64 2.33 -9.76
N TYR A 37 14.03 1.49 -10.69
CA TYR A 37 14.95 1.83 -11.77
C TYR A 37 14.27 1.68 -13.12
N LEU A 38 14.19 2.79 -13.87
CA LEU A 38 13.57 2.84 -15.19
C LEU A 38 14.53 2.31 -16.26
N LEU A 39 14.08 1.29 -16.97
CA LEU A 39 14.75 0.67 -18.11
C LEU A 39 14.26 1.32 -19.43
N LYS A 40 14.77 0.81 -20.54
CA LYS A 40 14.31 1.24 -21.87
C LYS A 40 12.85 0.82 -22.13
N LYS A 41 12.12 1.61 -22.96
CA LYS A 41 10.75 1.34 -23.39
C LYS A 41 9.73 1.25 -22.23
N TYR A 42 9.93 2.08 -21.20
CA TYR A 42 9.05 2.16 -20.04
C TYR A 42 8.97 0.89 -19.18
N TRP A 43 9.90 -0.03 -19.31
CA TRP A 43 10.10 -1.12 -18.37
C TRP A 43 10.82 -0.62 -17.13
N PHE A 44 10.56 -1.23 -15.99
CA PHE A 44 11.27 -0.92 -14.75
C PHE A 44 11.56 -2.18 -13.93
N THR A 45 12.54 -2.10 -13.06
CA THR A 45 12.73 -2.99 -11.92
C THR A 45 12.43 -2.24 -10.65
N SER A 46 11.95 -2.93 -9.62
CA SER A 46 11.65 -2.32 -8.33
C SER A 46 11.96 -3.25 -7.16
N THR A 47 12.30 -2.61 -6.05
CA THR A 47 12.37 -3.26 -4.74
C THR A 47 11.53 -2.43 -3.77
N SER A 48 10.87 -3.07 -2.82
CA SER A 48 10.19 -2.37 -1.74
C SER A 48 10.20 -3.16 -0.44
N ALA A 49 10.09 -2.42 0.65
CA ALA A 49 9.87 -2.93 1.98
C ALA A 49 8.60 -2.30 2.53
N ASN A 50 7.67 -3.12 3.02
CA ASN A 50 6.44 -2.67 3.62
C ASN A 50 6.38 -3.18 5.06
N TRP A 51 5.90 -2.34 5.96
CA TRP A 51 5.65 -2.64 7.36
C TRP A 51 4.20 -2.35 7.65
N PHE A 52 3.52 -3.32 8.21
CA PHE A 52 2.11 -3.25 8.54
C PHE A 52 1.88 -3.77 9.95
N SER A 53 1.05 -3.06 10.72
CA SER A 53 0.54 -3.50 12.01
C SER A 53 -0.96 -3.23 12.07
N SER A 54 -1.73 -4.12 12.67
CA SER A 54 -3.17 -3.99 12.82
C SER A 54 -3.66 -4.77 14.03
N ASP A 55 -4.29 -4.09 14.97
CA ASP A 55 -4.92 -4.73 16.11
C ASP A 55 -6.11 -5.59 15.68
N GLU A 56 -6.85 -5.17 14.64
CA GLU A 56 -8.00 -5.92 14.12
C GLU A 56 -7.61 -7.26 13.48
N GLN A 57 -6.41 -7.31 12.87
CA GLN A 57 -5.85 -8.54 12.29
C GLN A 57 -4.93 -9.29 13.27
N GLU A 58 -4.82 -8.87 14.51
CA GLU A 58 -3.91 -9.42 15.52
C GLU A 58 -2.44 -9.49 15.06
N ILE A 59 -2.03 -8.56 14.19
CA ILE A 59 -0.68 -8.48 13.64
C ILE A 59 0.08 -7.39 14.37
N SER A 60 1.07 -7.76 15.18
CA SER A 60 1.95 -6.80 15.84
C SER A 60 2.92 -6.14 14.84
N LEU A 61 3.45 -6.93 13.90
CA LEU A 61 4.26 -6.42 12.79
C LEU A 61 4.33 -7.45 11.66
N ARG A 62 3.92 -7.03 10.47
CA ARG A 62 4.18 -7.73 9.20
C ARG A 62 5.26 -6.96 8.44
N THR A 63 6.34 -7.64 8.07
CA THR A 63 7.36 -7.11 7.18
C THR A 63 7.29 -7.84 5.85
N THR A 64 7.11 -7.11 4.75
CA THR A 64 7.08 -7.69 3.41
C THR A 64 8.18 -7.05 2.56
N LEU A 65 9.13 -7.85 2.08
CA LEU A 65 10.16 -7.43 1.14
C LEU A 65 9.79 -7.92 -0.26
N LEU A 66 9.79 -7.00 -1.23
CA LEU A 66 9.40 -7.29 -2.60
C LEU A 66 10.54 -6.99 -3.57
N ILE A 67 10.68 -7.83 -4.58
CA ILE A 67 11.54 -7.59 -5.73
C ILE A 67 10.79 -8.00 -6.99
N GLY A 68 10.84 -7.16 -8.01
CA GLY A 68 10.16 -7.46 -9.26
C GLY A 68 10.42 -6.45 -10.36
N GLY A 69 9.58 -6.49 -11.35
CA GLY A 69 9.62 -5.58 -12.47
C GLY A 69 8.25 -5.37 -13.07
N GLY A 70 8.17 -4.41 -13.95
CA GLY A 70 6.91 -4.05 -14.58
C GLY A 70 7.09 -3.11 -15.75
N LYS A 71 5.97 -2.56 -16.18
CA LYS A 71 5.91 -1.63 -17.29
C LYS A 71 4.93 -0.50 -17.02
N TYR A 72 5.31 0.70 -17.42
CA TYR A 72 4.36 1.79 -17.56
C TYR A 72 3.52 1.57 -18.83
N LEU A 73 2.22 1.46 -18.66
CA LEU A 73 1.24 1.38 -19.74
C LEU A 73 0.83 2.77 -20.20
N LEU A 74 0.78 3.73 -19.27
CA LEU A 74 0.62 5.16 -19.51
C LEU A 74 1.74 5.88 -18.77
N TYR A 75 2.39 6.82 -19.43
CA TYR A 75 3.47 7.60 -18.84
C TYR A 75 3.53 8.96 -19.54
N ASP A 76 2.79 9.92 -19.02
CA ASP A 76 2.77 11.30 -19.49
C ASP A 76 2.76 12.29 -18.30
N GLN A 77 2.70 13.58 -18.57
CA GLN A 77 2.74 14.63 -17.54
C GLN A 77 1.47 14.71 -16.69
N VAL A 78 0.38 14.14 -17.15
CA VAL A 78 -0.93 14.22 -16.49
C VAL A 78 -1.27 12.94 -15.75
N LYS A 79 -0.84 11.79 -16.29
CA LYS A 79 -1.21 10.47 -15.72
C LYS A 79 -0.13 9.43 -15.92
N THR A 80 -0.05 8.54 -14.95
CA THR A 80 0.76 7.33 -15.05
C THR A 80 -0.08 6.10 -14.72
N LEU A 81 0.10 5.03 -15.46
CA LEU A 81 -0.41 3.70 -15.13
C LEU A 81 0.71 2.70 -15.28
N GLN A 82 1.00 1.98 -14.23
CA GLN A 82 1.99 0.91 -14.24
C GLN A 82 1.39 -0.39 -13.72
N ILE A 83 1.92 -1.48 -14.24
CA ILE A 83 1.63 -2.84 -13.76
C ILE A 83 2.97 -3.49 -13.45
N GLY A 84 3.04 -4.22 -12.38
CA GLY A 84 4.25 -4.91 -11.92
C GLY A 84 3.93 -6.27 -11.34
N LEU A 85 4.89 -7.16 -11.46
CA LEU A 85 4.85 -8.50 -10.87
C LEU A 85 6.22 -8.89 -10.33
N GLY A 86 6.25 -9.82 -9.40
CA GLY A 86 7.49 -10.29 -8.79
C GLY A 86 7.25 -11.26 -7.65
N VAL A 87 8.26 -11.37 -6.79
CA VAL A 87 8.24 -12.21 -5.62
C VAL A 87 8.35 -11.36 -4.36
N ALA A 88 7.71 -11.84 -3.30
CA ALA A 88 7.76 -11.24 -1.99
C ALA A 88 8.18 -12.27 -0.95
N TRP A 89 8.98 -11.85 0.03
CA TRP A 89 9.17 -12.52 1.29
C TRP A 89 8.38 -11.79 2.36
N ASN A 90 7.62 -12.52 3.14
CA ASN A 90 6.75 -11.99 4.16
C ASN A 90 7.06 -12.65 5.51
N ARG A 91 7.14 -11.83 6.56
CA ARG A 91 7.26 -12.28 7.94
C ARG A 91 6.26 -11.56 8.81
N GLU A 92 5.49 -12.32 9.57
CA GLU A 92 4.43 -11.86 10.45
C GLU A 92 4.72 -12.22 11.90
N ASN A 93 4.65 -11.24 12.77
CA ASN A 93 4.61 -11.43 14.22
C ASN A 93 3.20 -11.05 14.69
N PHE A 94 2.70 -11.79 15.65
CA PHE A 94 1.33 -11.63 16.15
C PHE A 94 1.29 -11.01 17.54
N THR A 95 0.16 -10.40 17.89
CA THR A 95 -0.06 -9.81 19.21
C THR A 95 -0.34 -10.86 20.28
N THR A 96 -0.82 -12.05 19.89
CA THR A 96 -1.12 -13.16 20.80
C THR A 96 0.15 -13.72 21.41
N GLU A 97 0.22 -13.78 22.74
CA GLU A 97 1.32 -14.41 23.46
C GLU A 97 1.48 -15.87 23.03
N ASN A 98 2.72 -16.29 22.74
CA ASN A 98 3.11 -17.62 22.25
C ASN A 98 2.73 -17.96 20.80
N ALA A 99 2.22 -17.02 20.00
CA ALA A 99 2.08 -17.24 18.57
C ALA A 99 3.46 -17.28 17.92
N VAL A 100 3.71 -18.34 17.15
CA VAL A 100 4.96 -18.48 16.39
C VAL A 100 4.92 -17.54 15.18
N ALA A 101 6.02 -16.81 14.96
CA ALA A 101 6.15 -15.98 13.78
C ALA A 101 5.95 -16.82 12.51
N ARG A 102 5.19 -16.28 11.55
CA ARG A 102 4.90 -16.92 10.27
C ARG A 102 5.76 -16.31 9.17
N GLU A 103 6.35 -17.14 8.33
CA GLU A 103 7.10 -16.71 7.17
C GLU A 103 6.52 -17.34 5.90
N SER A 104 6.40 -16.56 4.84
CA SER A 104 5.92 -17.03 3.55
C SER A 104 6.66 -16.39 2.38
N TYR A 105 6.74 -17.14 1.28
CA TYR A 105 7.12 -16.61 -0.03
C TYR A 105 5.88 -16.51 -0.89
N GLU A 106 5.75 -15.42 -1.62
CA GLU A 106 4.54 -15.09 -2.35
C GLU A 106 4.88 -14.57 -3.75
N LEU A 107 4.02 -14.86 -4.71
CA LEU A 107 3.96 -14.11 -5.97
C LEU A 107 3.09 -12.88 -5.74
N TYR A 108 3.50 -11.74 -6.29
CA TYR A 108 2.65 -10.55 -6.28
C TYR A 108 2.37 -10.04 -7.69
N LEU A 109 1.19 -9.48 -7.84
CA LEU A 109 0.77 -8.68 -8.99
C LEU A 109 0.20 -7.36 -8.46
N GLY A 110 0.71 -6.24 -8.98
CA GLY A 110 0.26 -4.93 -8.55
C GLY A 110 0.05 -3.98 -9.71
N ASN A 111 -0.77 -2.98 -9.47
CA ASN A 111 -0.89 -1.82 -10.33
C ASN A 111 -0.82 -0.53 -9.52
N ARG A 112 -0.36 0.54 -10.16
CA ARG A 112 -0.41 1.90 -9.62
C ARG A 112 -0.90 2.82 -10.71
N PHE A 113 -1.96 3.55 -10.41
CA PHE A 113 -2.49 4.60 -11.25
C PHE A 113 -2.38 5.93 -10.52
N HIS A 114 -1.90 6.95 -11.22
CA HIS A 114 -1.83 8.30 -10.70
C HIS A 114 -2.27 9.27 -11.80
N LEU A 115 -3.28 10.06 -11.51
CA LEU A 115 -3.74 11.20 -12.27
C LEU A 115 -3.33 12.46 -11.50
N PHE A 116 -2.41 13.28 -12.07
CA PHE A 116 -1.74 14.36 -11.35
C PHE A 116 -2.49 15.69 -11.42
N ASP A 117 -2.97 16.04 -12.58
CA ASP A 117 -3.44 17.40 -12.84
C ASP A 117 -4.61 17.34 -13.83
N HIS A 118 -5.77 17.04 -13.31
CA HIS A 118 -6.99 17.18 -14.08
C HIS A 118 -7.86 18.29 -13.47
N LYS A 119 -7.54 19.54 -13.80
CA LYS A 119 -8.22 20.83 -13.50
C LYS A 119 -8.90 20.98 -12.12
N PHE A 120 -9.44 19.91 -11.53
CA PHE A 120 -10.23 19.93 -10.29
C PHE A 120 -10.04 18.70 -9.41
N PHE A 121 -9.33 17.67 -9.86
CA PHE A 121 -9.18 16.47 -9.04
C PHE A 121 -7.90 15.69 -9.35
N THR A 122 -7.39 15.03 -8.34
CA THR A 122 -6.29 14.07 -8.40
C THR A 122 -6.79 12.69 -8.01
N ILE A 123 -6.24 11.65 -8.62
CA ILE A 123 -6.54 10.25 -8.25
C ILE A 123 -5.22 9.52 -8.05
N LYS A 124 -5.07 8.88 -6.90
CA LYS A 124 -3.98 7.93 -6.65
C LYS A 124 -4.60 6.58 -6.31
N SER A 125 -4.18 5.55 -7.01
CA SER A 125 -4.59 4.18 -6.75
C SER A 125 -3.37 3.28 -6.71
N ASN A 126 -3.24 2.49 -5.67
CA ASN A 126 -2.23 1.46 -5.54
C ASN A 126 -2.91 0.18 -5.07
N MET A 127 -2.87 -0.86 -5.90
CA MET A 127 -3.47 -2.15 -5.59
C MET A 127 -2.43 -3.24 -5.80
N VAL A 128 -2.32 -4.15 -4.85
CA VAL A 128 -1.45 -5.31 -4.95
C VAL A 128 -2.14 -6.54 -4.38
N GLY A 129 -2.07 -7.63 -5.13
CA GLY A 129 -2.52 -8.95 -4.71
C GLY A 129 -1.32 -9.88 -4.57
N TYR A 130 -1.40 -10.79 -3.62
CA TYR A 130 -0.37 -11.79 -3.31
C TYR A 130 -1.00 -13.18 -3.32
N ALA A 131 -0.27 -14.16 -3.85
CA ALA A 131 -0.59 -15.56 -3.75
C ALA A 131 0.58 -16.29 -3.09
N SER A 132 0.32 -16.96 -1.98
CA SER A 132 1.37 -17.70 -1.26
C SER A 132 1.88 -18.89 -2.08
N LEU A 133 3.18 -19.11 -2.04
CA LEU A 133 3.86 -20.27 -2.61
C LEU A 133 4.19 -21.33 -1.54
N THR A 134 4.08 -20.95 -0.27
CA THR A 134 4.48 -21.79 0.86
C THR A 134 3.32 -22.16 1.79
N GLU A 135 2.19 -21.48 1.62
CA GLU A 135 0.97 -21.74 2.38
C GLU A 135 -0.16 -22.02 1.39
N ASP A 136 -0.81 -23.15 1.54
CA ASP A 136 -1.90 -23.57 0.66
C ASP A 136 -3.09 -22.61 0.77
N ASP A 137 -3.66 -22.21 -0.36
CA ASP A 137 -4.86 -21.41 -0.51
C ASP A 137 -4.83 -20.04 0.22
N ARG A 138 -3.65 -19.50 0.53
CA ARG A 138 -3.53 -18.17 1.10
C ARG A 138 -3.36 -17.10 0.04
N TYR A 139 -4.27 -16.13 0.08
CA TYR A 139 -4.26 -14.94 -0.77
C TYR A 139 -4.34 -13.69 0.11
N ARG A 140 -3.57 -12.67 -0.25
CA ARG A 140 -3.63 -11.36 0.41
C ARG A 140 -3.84 -10.27 -0.63
N ALA A 141 -4.47 -9.18 -0.23
CA ALA A 141 -4.61 -8.00 -1.07
C ALA A 141 -4.45 -6.72 -0.24
N SER A 142 -3.87 -5.71 -0.86
CA SER A 142 -3.83 -4.35 -0.33
C SER A 142 -4.31 -3.39 -1.39
N VAL A 143 -5.21 -2.49 -1.01
CA VAL A 143 -5.79 -1.46 -1.88
C VAL A 143 -5.68 -0.13 -1.16
N ASN A 144 -5.09 0.86 -1.82
CA ASN A 144 -5.08 2.24 -1.36
C ASN A 144 -5.58 3.13 -2.49
N LEU A 145 -6.61 3.93 -2.19
CA LEU A 145 -7.22 4.87 -3.11
C LEU A 145 -7.27 6.24 -2.45
N ASP A 146 -6.74 7.25 -3.12
CA ASP A 146 -6.91 8.65 -2.73
C ASP A 146 -7.59 9.39 -3.88
N PHE A 147 -8.62 10.11 -3.54
CA PHE A 147 -9.33 11.01 -4.43
C PHE A 147 -9.24 12.43 -3.87
N GLY A 148 -8.44 13.26 -4.49
CA GLY A 148 -8.27 14.67 -4.14
C GLY A 148 -9.15 15.54 -5.01
N TRP A 149 -9.76 16.55 -4.41
CA TRP A 149 -10.60 17.53 -5.08
C TRP A 149 -10.18 18.94 -4.67
N ASP A 150 -9.78 19.75 -5.64
CA ASP A 150 -9.41 21.14 -5.45
C ASP A 150 -10.69 21.99 -5.47
N ILE A 151 -11.05 22.55 -4.33
CA ILE A 151 -12.27 23.37 -4.15
C ILE A 151 -11.86 24.85 -4.15
N GLY A 152 -11.70 25.42 -5.35
CA GLY A 152 -11.24 26.82 -5.51
C GLY A 152 -9.72 26.92 -5.34
N ASP A 153 -9.25 28.14 -5.04
CA ASP A 153 -7.81 28.43 -5.05
C ASP A 153 -7.10 28.04 -3.74
N ASP A 154 -7.84 27.81 -2.65
CA ASP A 154 -7.26 27.70 -1.30
C ASP A 154 -7.61 26.41 -0.57
N PHE A 155 -8.50 25.55 -1.08
CA PHE A 155 -8.99 24.37 -0.36
C PHE A 155 -8.84 23.08 -1.14
N ASP A 156 -8.27 22.07 -0.49
CA ASP A 156 -8.17 20.70 -0.96
C ASP A 156 -9.02 19.77 -0.10
N LEU A 157 -9.78 18.91 -0.72
CA LEU A 157 -10.49 17.82 -0.06
C LEU A 157 -9.93 16.50 -0.56
N ILE A 158 -9.38 15.68 0.34
CA ILE A 158 -8.86 14.36 0.00
C ILE A 158 -9.69 13.29 0.72
N TRP A 159 -10.34 12.45 -0.07
CA TRP A 159 -10.99 11.23 0.42
C TRP A 159 -10.03 10.06 0.20
N GLY A 160 -9.70 9.34 1.28
CA GLY A 160 -8.82 8.19 1.28
C GLY A 160 -9.57 6.90 1.64
N TYR A 161 -9.22 5.80 0.97
CA TYR A 161 -9.67 4.46 1.27
C TYR A 161 -8.50 3.51 1.27
N GLY A 162 -8.28 2.82 2.40
CA GLY A 162 -7.28 1.77 2.56
C GLY A 162 -7.95 0.45 2.94
N LEU A 163 -7.55 -0.64 2.29
CA LEU A 163 -8.02 -2.00 2.59
C LEU A 163 -6.83 -2.95 2.65
N ASN A 164 -6.81 -3.81 3.67
CA ASN A 164 -5.97 -5.00 3.72
C ASN A 164 -6.85 -6.23 3.91
N PHE A 165 -6.61 -7.24 3.09
CA PHE A 165 -7.30 -8.52 3.10
C PHE A 165 -6.30 -9.65 3.24
N ASP A 166 -6.63 -10.63 4.06
CA ASP A 166 -5.91 -11.90 4.21
C ASP A 166 -6.93 -13.05 4.30
N SER A 167 -6.87 -14.01 3.36
CA SER A 167 -7.81 -15.14 3.36
C SER A 167 -7.60 -16.11 4.51
N ASN A 168 -6.40 -16.10 5.13
CA ASN A 168 -6.05 -16.98 6.23
C ASN A 168 -5.36 -16.20 7.37
N PRO A 169 -6.10 -15.30 8.06
CA PRO A 169 -5.56 -14.54 9.17
C PRO A 169 -5.30 -15.45 10.39
N PRO A 170 -4.47 -15.05 11.36
CA PRO A 170 -4.22 -15.83 12.56
C PRO A 170 -5.46 -15.92 13.46
N ASN A 171 -5.61 -17.04 14.17
CA ASN A 171 -6.50 -17.21 15.34
C ASN A 171 -7.94 -16.71 15.20
N ASN A 172 -8.56 -16.79 14.02
CA ASN A 172 -9.89 -16.23 13.72
C ASN A 172 -9.95 -14.68 13.75
N ALA A 173 -8.83 -14.01 13.62
CA ALA A 173 -8.81 -12.56 13.40
C ALA A 173 -9.62 -12.16 12.16
N GLN A 174 -9.95 -10.90 12.04
CA GLN A 174 -10.69 -10.41 10.89
C GLN A 174 -9.88 -10.57 9.59
N GLN A 175 -10.53 -11.08 8.55
CA GLN A 175 -9.91 -11.22 7.23
C GLN A 175 -9.66 -9.88 6.57
N THR A 176 -10.42 -8.87 6.94
CA THR A 176 -10.43 -7.56 6.31
C THR A 176 -10.25 -6.48 7.34
N ASP A 177 -9.31 -5.59 7.07
CA ASP A 177 -9.09 -4.34 7.81
C ASP A 177 -9.17 -3.19 6.81
N TYR A 178 -9.99 -2.18 7.08
CA TYR A 178 -10.15 -1.03 6.19
C TYR A 178 -10.18 0.29 6.96
N VAL A 179 -9.71 1.34 6.29
CA VAL A 179 -9.72 2.71 6.78
C VAL A 179 -10.35 3.60 5.72
N ILE A 180 -11.24 4.48 6.17
CA ILE A 180 -11.77 5.59 5.37
C ILE A 180 -11.30 6.88 6.04
N SER A 181 -10.69 7.77 5.28
CA SER A 181 -10.22 9.06 5.75
C SER A 181 -10.78 10.19 4.92
N LEU A 182 -10.99 11.34 5.55
CA LEU A 182 -11.33 12.59 4.90
C LEU A 182 -10.38 13.66 5.43
N THR A 183 -9.60 14.24 4.54
CA THR A 183 -8.64 15.30 4.88
C THR A 183 -9.02 16.58 4.16
N ILE A 184 -8.98 17.68 4.88
CA ILE A 184 -9.17 19.02 4.32
C ILE A 184 -7.81 19.72 4.44
N GLY A 185 -7.26 20.15 3.32
CA GLY A 185 -6.10 21.00 3.22
C GLY A 185 -6.50 22.46 2.98
N TRP A 186 -5.71 23.39 3.48
CA TRP A 186 -5.85 24.81 3.21
C TRP A 186 -4.48 25.42 2.94
N GLU A 187 -4.33 26.02 1.78
CA GLU A 187 -3.13 26.79 1.41
C GLU A 187 -3.37 28.28 1.70
N LEU A 188 -2.39 28.92 2.38
CA LEU A 188 -2.40 30.35 2.71
C LEU A 188 -1.50 31.11 1.75
#